data_0278bfab235ce6a54e898a1b7e1c1c04
#
_entry.id   0278bfab235ce6a54e898a1b7e1c1c04
#
_cell.length_a   1.000
_cell.length_b   1.000
_cell.length_c   1.000
_cell.angle_alpha   90.00
_cell.angle_beta   90.00
_cell.angle_gamma   90.00
#
_symmetry.space_group_name_H-M   'P 1'
#
loop_
_entity.id
_entity.type
_entity.pdbx_description
1 polymer ?
#
loop_
_entity_poly.entity_id
_entity_poly.type
_entity_poly.pdbx_seq_one_letter_code
_entity_poly.pdbx_strand_id
1 'polypeptide(L)'
;MLEDHGYQVFLPQRDGFLYTELEGKTEEERTRVIFEKDRDEVLNADVLLFLLDGRVPDEGACVELGIAYANGKRCYGVKTDVRSEEIDMDLNPMIAGCFTKIFKDYDGEKPIEELEQYLSENKL
;
A
#
# COMPACT_ATOMS: atom_id res chain seq x y z
N MET A 1 -11.05 -8.42 -5.42
CA MET A 1 -10.09 -9.27 -6.16
C MET A 1 -9.21 -10.07 -5.21
N LEU A 2 -8.53 -9.46 -4.27
CA LEU A 2 -7.70 -10.20 -3.29
C LEU A 2 -8.50 -11.16 -2.41
N GLU A 3 -9.63 -10.71 -1.89
CA GLU A 3 -10.50 -11.54 -1.05
C GLU A 3 -11.03 -12.75 -1.81
N ASP A 4 -11.31 -12.59 -3.10
CA ASP A 4 -11.75 -13.70 -3.98
C ASP A 4 -10.67 -14.77 -4.15
N HIS A 5 -9.41 -14.41 -3.93
CA HIS A 5 -8.27 -15.33 -3.94
C HIS A 5 -7.90 -15.86 -2.54
N GLY A 6 -8.76 -15.64 -1.55
CA GLY A 6 -8.59 -16.18 -0.21
C GLY A 6 -7.74 -15.35 0.74
N TYR A 7 -7.43 -14.11 0.41
CA TYR A 7 -6.69 -13.20 1.29
C TYR A 7 -7.62 -12.48 2.25
N GLN A 8 -7.19 -12.34 3.50
CA GLN A 8 -7.83 -11.43 4.44
C GLN A 8 -7.22 -10.04 4.22
N VAL A 9 -8.06 -9.06 3.88
CA VAL A 9 -7.62 -7.73 3.46
C VAL A 9 -8.03 -6.67 4.48
N PHE A 10 -7.05 -5.88 4.93
CA PHE A 10 -7.30 -4.63 5.65
C PHE A 10 -7.14 -3.47 4.66
N LEU A 11 -8.20 -2.71 4.48
CA LEU A 11 -8.23 -1.52 3.64
C LEU A 11 -8.57 -0.32 4.52
N PRO A 12 -7.65 0.64 4.73
CA PRO A 12 -7.87 1.75 5.67
C PRO A 12 -9.15 2.54 5.43
N GLN A 13 -9.53 2.74 4.15
CA GLN A 13 -10.74 3.45 3.78
C GLN A 13 -12.03 2.70 4.16
N ARG A 14 -11.98 1.37 4.22
CA ARG A 14 -13.12 0.51 4.56
C ARG A 14 -13.10 0.09 6.03
N ASP A 15 -11.93 -0.31 6.54
CA ASP A 15 -11.77 -1.03 7.80
C ASP A 15 -11.14 -0.19 8.91
N GLY A 16 -10.82 1.08 8.62
CA GLY A 16 -10.25 2.01 9.59
C GLY A 16 -11.30 2.59 10.54
N PHE A 17 -10.91 3.62 11.27
CA PHE A 17 -11.81 4.29 12.22
C PHE A 17 -12.92 5.05 11.51
N LEU A 18 -14.14 4.95 12.02
CA LEU A 18 -15.24 5.82 11.63
C LEU A 18 -14.99 7.22 12.23
N TYR A 19 -15.45 8.26 11.53
CA TYR A 19 -15.35 9.63 12.01
C TYR A 19 -15.95 9.80 13.41
N THR A 20 -17.07 9.13 13.69
CA THR A 20 -17.74 9.17 14.98
C THR A 20 -16.91 8.58 16.12
N GLU A 21 -16.04 7.61 15.84
CA GLU A 21 -15.14 7.01 16.83
C GLU A 21 -14.05 7.97 17.28
N LEU A 22 -13.73 8.97 16.46
CA LEU A 22 -12.70 9.97 16.73
C LEU A 22 -13.28 11.26 17.30
N GLU A 23 -14.60 11.36 17.37
CA GLU A 23 -15.29 12.55 17.86
C GLU A 23 -14.96 12.81 19.34
N GLY A 24 -14.74 14.08 19.69
CA GLY A 24 -14.39 14.50 21.04
C GLY A 24 -12.92 14.30 21.41
N LYS A 25 -12.11 13.71 20.53
CA LYS A 25 -10.67 13.56 20.75
C LYS A 25 -9.90 14.79 20.27
N THR A 26 -8.78 15.09 20.94
CA THR A 26 -7.85 16.13 20.48
C THR A 26 -7.13 15.66 19.22
N GLU A 27 -6.48 16.57 18.49
CA GLU A 27 -5.66 16.22 17.35
C GLU A 27 -4.55 15.22 17.72
N GLU A 28 -3.89 15.45 18.84
CA GLU A 28 -2.84 14.55 19.33
C GLU A 28 -3.37 13.14 19.62
N GLU A 29 -4.53 13.05 20.26
CA GLU A 29 -5.19 11.77 20.56
C GLU A 29 -5.60 11.05 19.28
N ARG A 30 -6.18 11.76 18.31
CA ARG A 30 -6.54 11.19 17.00
C ARG A 30 -5.32 10.67 16.27
N THR A 31 -4.24 11.45 16.25
CA THR A 31 -3.00 11.06 15.58
C THR A 31 -2.45 9.76 16.17
N ARG A 32 -2.40 9.65 17.48
CA ARG A 32 -1.89 8.45 18.15
C ARG A 32 -2.73 7.22 17.86
N VAL A 33 -4.04 7.35 17.96
CA VAL A 33 -4.98 6.24 17.76
C VAL A 33 -4.91 5.72 16.33
N ILE A 34 -4.91 6.61 15.35
CA ILE A 34 -4.83 6.24 13.93
C ILE A 34 -3.46 5.63 13.62
N PHE A 35 -2.39 6.27 14.06
CA PHE A 35 -1.03 5.78 13.83
C PHE A 35 -0.82 4.37 14.40
N GLU A 36 -1.22 4.15 15.65
CA GLU A 36 -1.03 2.86 16.30
C GLU A 36 -1.82 1.76 15.60
N LYS A 37 -3.06 2.04 15.18
CA LYS A 37 -3.86 1.07 14.44
C LYS A 37 -3.22 0.72 13.10
N ASP A 38 -2.87 1.71 12.31
CA ASP A 38 -2.30 1.49 10.98
C ASP A 38 -0.94 0.79 11.08
N ARG A 39 -0.10 1.19 12.02
CA ARG A 39 1.17 0.51 12.31
C ARG A 39 0.95 -0.97 12.66
N ASP A 40 0.02 -1.23 13.58
CA ASP A 40 -0.23 -2.59 14.05
C ASP A 40 -0.81 -3.48 12.95
N GLU A 41 -1.65 -2.93 12.07
CA GLU A 41 -2.16 -3.66 10.90
C GLU A 41 -1.03 -4.05 9.94
N VAL A 42 -0.07 -3.15 9.71
CA VAL A 42 1.12 -3.46 8.90
C VAL A 42 1.95 -4.56 9.57
N LEU A 43 2.20 -4.46 10.86
CA LEU A 43 3.01 -5.44 11.59
C LEU A 43 2.35 -6.81 11.65
N ASN A 44 1.02 -6.87 11.68
CA ASN A 44 0.26 -8.11 11.70
C ASN A 44 0.02 -8.71 10.31
N ALA A 45 0.20 -7.93 9.25
CA ALA A 45 0.05 -8.41 7.88
C ALA A 45 1.26 -9.23 7.44
N ASP A 46 1.03 -10.16 6.53
CA ASP A 46 2.10 -10.91 5.87
C ASP A 46 2.64 -10.18 4.65
N VAL A 47 1.78 -9.37 4.02
CA VAL A 47 2.03 -8.71 2.74
C VAL A 47 1.43 -7.32 2.74
N LEU A 48 2.14 -6.38 2.14
CA LEU A 48 1.64 -5.03 1.87
C LEU A 48 1.48 -4.83 0.36
N LEU A 49 0.32 -4.34 -0.05
CA LEU A 49 0.06 -3.95 -1.43
C LEU A 49 -0.15 -2.43 -1.49
N PHE A 50 0.64 -1.75 -2.32
CA PHE A 50 0.65 -0.30 -2.45
C PHE A 50 0.20 0.13 -3.85
N LEU A 51 -0.81 1.00 -3.91
CA LEU A 51 -1.23 1.64 -5.15
C LEU A 51 -0.41 2.91 -5.35
N LEU A 52 0.47 2.89 -6.36
CA LEU A 52 1.51 3.90 -6.56
C LEU A 52 1.10 5.05 -7.47
N ASP A 53 -0.16 5.09 -7.90
CA ASP A 53 -0.61 6.11 -8.84
C ASP A 53 -0.55 7.52 -8.25
N GLY A 54 -0.32 8.48 -9.12
CA GLY A 54 -0.10 9.86 -8.77
C GLY A 54 1.34 10.28 -9.03
N ARG A 55 1.55 11.57 -9.14
CA ARG A 55 2.88 12.14 -9.35
C ARG A 55 3.78 11.88 -8.15
N VAL A 56 3.19 11.97 -6.95
CA VAL A 56 3.84 11.65 -5.68
C VAL A 56 3.02 10.56 -5.02
N PRO A 57 3.62 9.41 -4.69
CA PRO A 57 2.91 8.38 -3.93
C PRO A 57 2.41 8.91 -2.60
N ASP A 58 1.31 8.33 -2.11
CA ASP A 58 0.74 8.73 -0.82
C ASP A 58 1.78 8.66 0.30
N GLU A 59 1.96 9.77 1.00
CA GLU A 59 3.02 9.91 2.01
C GLU A 59 2.83 8.97 3.21
N GLY A 60 1.60 8.77 3.66
CA GLY A 60 1.28 7.84 4.74
C GLY A 60 1.55 6.40 4.34
N ALA A 61 1.18 6.03 3.13
CA ALA A 61 1.46 4.71 2.59
C ALA A 61 2.97 4.47 2.42
N CYS A 62 3.76 5.50 2.13
CA CYS A 62 5.22 5.39 2.10
C CYS A 62 5.80 5.03 3.47
N VAL A 63 5.25 5.59 4.55
CA VAL A 63 5.67 5.23 5.91
C VAL A 63 5.31 3.78 6.22
N GLU A 64 4.10 3.35 5.87
CA GLU A 64 3.66 1.96 6.03
C GLU A 64 4.56 0.99 5.26
N LEU A 65 4.92 1.34 4.03
CA LEU A 65 5.85 0.57 3.20
C LEU A 65 7.20 0.40 3.87
N GLY A 66 7.76 1.47 4.43
CA GLY A 66 9.02 1.44 5.15
C GLY A 66 8.97 0.53 6.38
N ILE A 67 7.88 0.60 7.15
CA ILE A 67 7.65 -0.28 8.30
C ILE A 67 7.58 -1.74 7.86
N ALA A 68 6.81 -2.03 6.81
CA ALA A 68 6.66 -3.38 6.28
C ALA A 68 8.01 -3.95 5.80
N TYR A 69 8.74 -3.19 5.01
CA TYR A 69 10.04 -3.58 4.51
C TYR A 69 11.03 -3.87 5.65
N ALA A 70 11.13 -2.97 6.62
CA ALA A 70 12.06 -3.11 7.75
C ALA A 70 11.74 -4.32 8.63
N ASN A 71 10.49 -4.79 8.62
CA ASN A 71 10.04 -5.94 9.36
C ASN A 71 9.97 -7.24 8.51
N GLY A 72 10.61 -7.23 7.34
CA GLY A 72 10.71 -8.42 6.51
C GLY A 72 9.44 -8.83 5.79
N LYS A 73 8.47 -7.94 5.69
CA LYS A 73 7.22 -8.21 4.96
C LYS A 73 7.47 -8.14 3.45
N ARG A 74 6.75 -8.96 2.70
CA ARG A 74 6.75 -8.84 1.25
C ARG A 74 5.89 -7.67 0.84
N CYS A 75 6.41 -6.83 -0.06
CA CYS A 75 5.74 -5.62 -0.50
C CYS A 75 5.55 -5.67 -2.01
N TYR A 76 4.34 -5.37 -2.47
CA TYR A 76 3.99 -5.33 -3.88
C TYR A 76 3.40 -3.98 -4.23
N GLY A 77 3.79 -3.46 -5.39
CA GLY A 77 3.28 -2.20 -5.90
C GLY A 77 2.49 -2.37 -7.18
N VAL A 78 1.51 -1.50 -7.38
CA VAL A 78 0.75 -1.38 -8.63
C VAL A 78 0.82 0.07 -9.08
N LYS A 79 1.26 0.29 -10.33
CA LYS A 79 1.35 1.62 -10.93
C LYS A 79 0.73 1.61 -12.32
N THR A 80 -0.29 2.42 -12.52
CA THR A 80 -1.05 2.48 -13.77
C THR A 80 -0.84 3.76 -14.55
N ASP A 81 -0.03 4.71 -14.04
CA ASP A 81 0.23 5.98 -14.71
C ASP A 81 1.73 6.30 -14.84
N VAL A 82 2.05 7.28 -15.69
CA VAL A 82 3.43 7.69 -15.99
C VAL A 82 3.93 8.82 -15.10
N ARG A 83 3.09 9.37 -14.22
CA ARG A 83 3.47 10.54 -13.42
C ARG A 83 4.59 10.20 -12.45
N SER A 84 5.62 11.04 -12.41
CA SER A 84 6.74 10.92 -11.49
C SER A 84 7.39 12.29 -11.28
N GLU A 85 7.96 12.51 -10.11
CA GLU A 85 8.80 13.68 -9.84
C GLU A 85 10.28 13.39 -10.08
N GLU A 86 10.64 12.14 -10.29
CA GLU A 86 12.03 11.73 -10.49
C GLU A 86 12.44 11.91 -11.94
N ILE A 87 13.66 12.39 -12.16
CA ILE A 87 14.25 12.54 -13.49
C ILE A 87 14.73 11.17 -13.96
N ASP A 88 14.26 10.76 -15.13
CA ASP A 88 14.63 9.50 -15.78
C ASP A 88 14.28 8.23 -14.97
N MET A 89 13.39 8.36 -13.97
CA MET A 89 12.91 7.24 -13.17
C MET A 89 11.41 7.34 -12.93
N ASP A 90 10.73 6.20 -12.92
CA ASP A 90 9.30 6.16 -12.68
C ASP A 90 8.94 6.39 -11.21
N LEU A 91 9.89 6.15 -10.31
CA LEU A 91 9.63 6.14 -8.88
C LEU A 91 10.91 6.44 -8.10
N ASN A 92 10.75 7.12 -6.98
CA ASN A 92 11.86 7.36 -6.06
C ASN A 92 12.53 6.03 -5.67
N PRO A 93 13.87 5.93 -5.76
CA PRO A 93 14.60 4.68 -5.45
C PRO A 93 14.36 4.15 -4.04
N MET A 94 14.16 5.02 -3.04
CA MET A 94 13.87 4.59 -1.67
C MET A 94 12.51 3.90 -1.56
N ILE A 95 11.59 4.26 -2.43
CA ILE A 95 10.28 3.62 -2.50
C ILE A 95 10.38 2.34 -3.33
N ALA A 96 10.94 2.45 -4.52
CA ALA A 96 11.06 1.31 -5.45
C ALA A 96 11.83 0.13 -4.81
N GLY A 97 12.88 0.42 -4.07
CA GLY A 97 13.72 -0.60 -3.43
C GLY A 97 13.02 -1.44 -2.36
N CYS A 98 11.92 -0.96 -1.80
CA CYS A 98 11.16 -1.71 -0.79
C CYS A 98 10.31 -2.86 -1.38
N PHE A 99 10.07 -2.86 -2.69
CA PHE A 99 9.16 -3.82 -3.31
C PHE A 99 9.82 -5.12 -3.71
N THR A 100 9.14 -6.22 -3.46
CA THR A 100 9.46 -7.52 -4.03
C THR A 100 9.17 -7.51 -5.53
N LYS A 101 8.05 -6.90 -5.93
CA LYS A 101 7.66 -6.76 -7.33
C LYS A 101 6.74 -5.56 -7.49
N ILE A 102 6.88 -4.85 -8.60
CA ILE A 102 5.98 -3.77 -9.01
C ILE A 102 5.30 -4.19 -10.32
N PHE A 103 3.98 -4.18 -10.31
CA PHE A 103 3.17 -4.38 -11.50
C PHE A 103 2.91 -3.01 -12.11
N LYS A 104 3.59 -2.69 -13.20
CA LYS A 104 3.49 -1.38 -13.83
C LYS A 104 3.31 -1.49 -15.33
N ASP A 105 2.40 -0.72 -15.85
CA ASP A 105 2.24 -0.43 -17.26
C ASP A 105 1.42 0.85 -17.37
N TYR A 106 1.53 1.51 -18.50
CA TYR A 106 0.83 2.76 -18.72
C TYR A 106 -0.48 2.56 -19.49
N ASP A 107 -0.92 1.35 -19.58
CA ASP A 107 -2.16 0.92 -20.22
C ASP A 107 -3.20 0.55 -19.15
N GLY A 108 -3.54 1.53 -18.32
CA GLY A 108 -4.67 1.51 -17.40
C GLY A 108 -4.84 0.24 -16.55
N GLU A 109 -5.55 -0.75 -17.05
CA GLU A 109 -5.92 -1.96 -16.31
C GLU A 109 -4.88 -3.08 -16.34
N LYS A 110 -3.91 -3.00 -17.25
CA LYS A 110 -2.95 -4.08 -17.45
C LYS A 110 -2.16 -4.47 -16.19
N PRO A 111 -1.68 -3.53 -15.35
CA PRO A 111 -1.00 -3.91 -14.11
C PRO A 111 -1.89 -4.68 -13.15
N ILE A 112 -3.19 -4.38 -13.13
CA ILE A 112 -4.17 -5.08 -12.29
C ILE A 112 -4.39 -6.50 -12.83
N GLU A 113 -4.50 -6.65 -14.14
CA GLU A 113 -4.60 -7.95 -14.79
C GLU A 113 -3.36 -8.81 -14.54
N GLU A 114 -2.17 -8.23 -14.62
CA GLU A 114 -0.91 -8.90 -14.32
C GLU A 114 -0.84 -9.34 -12.85
N LEU A 115 -1.31 -8.51 -11.93
CA LEU A 115 -1.41 -8.88 -10.52
C LEU A 115 -2.36 -10.05 -10.34
N GLU A 116 -3.53 -10.01 -10.97
CA GLU A 116 -4.51 -11.10 -10.87
C GLU A 116 -3.97 -12.41 -11.43
N GLN A 117 -3.27 -12.36 -12.57
CA GLN A 117 -2.59 -13.52 -13.13
C GLN A 117 -1.52 -14.06 -12.17
N TYR A 118 -0.73 -13.18 -11.59
CA TYR A 118 0.29 -13.56 -10.61
C TYR A 118 -0.32 -14.27 -9.40
N LEU A 119 -1.46 -13.78 -8.89
CA LEU A 119 -2.19 -14.40 -7.79
C LEU A 119 -2.71 -15.80 -8.14
N SER A 120 -3.07 -16.02 -9.41
CA SER A 120 -3.53 -17.33 -9.88
C SER A 120 -2.41 -18.37 -9.92
N GLU A 121 -1.18 -17.92 -10.14
CA GLU A 121 0.00 -18.78 -10.28
C GLU A 121 0.81 -18.89 -8.97
N ASN A 122 0.75 -17.88 -8.12
CA ASN A 122 1.56 -17.75 -6.92
C ASN A 122 0.73 -17.17 -5.77
N LYS A 123 1.11 -17.48 -4.53
CA LYS A 123 0.64 -16.74 -3.36
C LYS A 123 1.60 -15.59 -3.08
N LEU A 124 1.04 -14.43 -2.76
CA LEU A 124 1.81 -13.26 -2.36
C LEU A 124 2.62 -13.48 -1.09
#